data_740143aec74096f248143e2f2bc1e400
#
_entry.id   740143aec74096f248143e2f2bc1e400
#
_cell.length_a   1.000
_cell.length_b   1.000
_cell.length_c   1.000
_cell.angle_alpha   90.00
_cell.angle_beta   90.00
_cell.angle_gamma   90.00
#
_symmetry.space_group_name_H-M   'P 1'
#
loop_
_entity.id
_entity.type
_entity.pdbx_description
1 polymer ?
#
loop_
_entity_poly.entity_id
_entity_poly.type
_entity_poly.pdbx_seq_one_letter_code
_entity_poly.pdbx_strand_id
1 'polypeptide(L)'
;MPAITGLGHVALKVKDVERSLAFYRDVMQFPEMMRLHHDDGSLFLIYLRITDTQYLELFPDGVDDTAPGPDHTGMHHFCLTIDVIEQTVDQIVARGGIPCAWTTENGTSALRPVDKPVITDGLDGNRQSWLQDPDGNRIELMEMAPDCLQMQAIRKLKDM
;
A
#
# COMPACT_ATOMS: atom_id res chain seq x y z
N MET A 1 -8.35 23.87 -19.51
CA MET A 1 -7.58 24.13 -18.25
C MET A 1 -6.66 22.95 -18.01
N PRO A 2 -5.42 23.13 -17.56
CA PRO A 2 -4.61 22.01 -17.13
C PRO A 2 -5.35 21.26 -16.00
N ALA A 3 -5.38 19.93 -16.08
CA ALA A 3 -6.10 19.08 -15.13
C ALA A 3 -5.14 18.11 -14.45
N ILE A 4 -5.42 17.77 -13.18
CA ILE A 4 -4.79 16.65 -12.50
C ILE A 4 -5.35 15.38 -13.15
N THR A 5 -4.48 14.50 -13.66
CA THR A 5 -4.86 13.30 -14.42
C THR A 5 -4.80 12.01 -13.59
N GLY A 6 -4.22 12.06 -12.39
CA GLY A 6 -4.14 10.90 -11.51
C GLY A 6 -3.09 11.05 -10.41
N LEU A 7 -2.90 10.00 -9.64
CA LEU A 7 -1.82 9.83 -8.69
C LEU A 7 -0.63 9.17 -9.41
N GLY A 8 0.52 9.83 -9.49
CA GLY A 8 1.69 9.30 -10.19
C GLY A 8 2.45 8.27 -9.36
N HIS A 9 2.75 8.61 -8.11
CA HIS A 9 3.50 7.73 -7.22
C HIS A 9 3.13 7.91 -5.74
N VAL A 10 3.51 6.92 -4.95
CA VAL A 10 3.61 6.99 -3.49
C VAL A 10 5.09 6.91 -3.14
N ALA A 11 5.58 7.80 -2.29
CA ALA A 11 6.96 7.81 -1.84
C ALA A 11 7.05 7.42 -0.37
N LEU A 12 7.91 6.45 -0.07
CA LEU A 12 8.16 5.95 1.28
C LEU A 12 9.62 6.19 1.66
N LYS A 13 9.84 6.75 2.84
CA LYS A 13 11.15 6.77 3.48
C LYS A 13 11.29 5.47 4.26
N VAL A 14 12.28 4.64 3.91
CA VAL A 14 12.46 3.30 4.47
C VAL A 14 13.73 3.21 5.29
N LYS A 15 13.69 2.40 6.35
CA LYS A 15 14.82 2.20 7.26
C LYS A 15 15.94 1.40 6.57
N ASP A 16 15.57 0.30 5.94
CA ASP A 16 16.45 -0.65 5.28
C ASP A 16 15.91 -0.95 3.87
N VAL A 17 16.63 -0.44 2.87
CA VAL A 17 16.23 -0.57 1.46
C VAL A 17 16.15 -2.03 1.01
N GLU A 18 17.10 -2.88 1.40
CA GLU A 18 17.11 -4.27 0.95
C GLU A 18 15.95 -5.07 1.58
N ARG A 19 15.61 -4.79 2.84
CA ARG A 19 14.43 -5.34 3.50
C ARG A 19 13.13 -4.89 2.81
N SER A 20 13.06 -3.63 2.44
CA SER A 20 11.90 -3.07 1.72
C SER A 20 11.80 -3.65 0.30
N LEU A 21 12.92 -3.83 -0.41
CA LEU A 21 12.95 -4.49 -1.71
C LEU A 21 12.51 -5.95 -1.63
N ALA A 22 12.96 -6.70 -0.62
CA ALA A 22 12.51 -8.07 -0.42
C ALA A 22 10.97 -8.14 -0.25
N PHE A 23 10.37 -7.15 0.38
CA PHE A 23 8.91 -7.06 0.50
C PHE A 23 8.26 -6.59 -0.81
N TYR A 24 8.58 -5.40 -1.30
CA TYR A 24 7.86 -4.81 -2.42
C TYR A 24 8.16 -5.49 -3.76
N ARG A 25 9.42 -5.82 -4.03
CA ARG A 25 9.81 -6.47 -5.28
C ARG A 25 9.49 -7.96 -5.27
N ASP A 26 9.81 -8.68 -4.18
CA ASP A 26 9.79 -10.14 -4.18
C ASP A 26 8.46 -10.71 -3.66
N VAL A 27 7.85 -10.09 -2.64
CA VAL A 27 6.55 -10.51 -2.10
C VAL A 27 5.39 -9.87 -2.87
N MET A 28 5.40 -8.54 -3.04
CA MET A 28 4.34 -7.80 -3.73
C MET A 28 4.48 -7.87 -5.27
N GLN A 29 5.62 -8.33 -5.78
CA GLN A 29 5.91 -8.47 -7.22
C GLN A 29 5.87 -7.14 -7.98
N PHE A 30 6.37 -6.05 -7.36
CA PHE A 30 6.59 -4.78 -8.02
C PHE A 30 7.98 -4.74 -8.64
N PRO A 31 8.13 -4.88 -9.97
CA PRO A 31 9.45 -4.88 -10.59
C PRO A 31 10.22 -3.59 -10.33
N GLU A 32 11.50 -3.72 -10.02
CA GLU A 32 12.40 -2.58 -9.97
C GLU A 32 12.58 -1.99 -11.38
N MET A 33 12.33 -0.69 -11.52
CA MET A 33 12.45 0.02 -12.79
C MET A 33 13.83 0.65 -12.95
N MET A 34 14.27 1.39 -11.92
CA MET A 34 15.54 2.14 -11.95
C MET A 34 15.93 2.59 -10.55
N ARG A 35 17.22 2.92 -10.42
CA ARG A 35 17.79 3.58 -9.25
C ARG A 35 18.35 4.94 -9.66
N LEU A 36 18.11 5.94 -8.83
CA LEU A 36 18.74 7.24 -8.95
C LEU A 36 19.79 7.40 -7.85
N HIS A 37 20.87 8.09 -8.19
CA HIS A 37 21.99 8.32 -7.30
C HIS A 37 22.31 9.82 -7.24
N HIS A 38 22.86 10.25 -6.12
CA HIS A 38 23.47 11.56 -5.98
C HIS A 38 24.80 11.64 -6.76
N ASP A 39 25.36 12.84 -6.91
CA ASP A 39 26.62 13.07 -7.61
C ASP A 39 27.82 12.34 -6.97
N ASP A 40 27.74 12.08 -5.67
CA ASP A 40 28.75 11.31 -4.92
C ASP A 40 28.60 9.79 -5.05
N GLY A 41 27.60 9.31 -5.81
CA GLY A 41 27.30 7.90 -6.04
C GLY A 41 26.43 7.25 -4.97
N SER A 42 26.05 7.96 -3.89
CA SER A 42 25.13 7.43 -2.89
C SER A 42 23.72 7.27 -3.47
N LEU A 43 22.97 6.26 -2.99
CA LEU A 43 21.62 5.98 -3.44
C LEU A 43 20.69 7.13 -3.04
N PHE A 44 19.97 7.70 -4.01
CA PHE A 44 18.92 8.70 -3.77
C PHE A 44 17.56 8.04 -3.56
N LEU A 45 17.12 7.22 -4.53
CA LEU A 45 15.85 6.47 -4.43
C LEU A 45 15.79 5.32 -5.44
N ILE A 46 14.83 4.41 -5.22
CA ILE A 46 14.52 3.29 -6.12
C ILE A 46 13.08 3.42 -6.57
N TYR A 47 12.83 3.26 -7.88
CA TYR A 47 11.49 3.16 -8.47
C TYR A 47 11.06 1.72 -8.62
N LEU A 48 9.87 1.40 -8.11
CA LEU A 48 9.18 0.13 -8.35
C LEU A 48 7.89 0.38 -9.13
N ARG A 49 7.61 -0.45 -10.12
CA ARG A 49 6.41 -0.33 -10.96
C ARG A 49 5.22 -0.98 -10.26
N ILE A 50 4.15 -0.22 -10.04
CA ILE A 50 2.83 -0.75 -9.68
C ILE A 50 2.04 -1.01 -10.96
N THR A 51 1.88 0.02 -11.79
CA THR A 51 1.27 -0.04 -13.14
C THR A 51 2.13 0.77 -14.12
N ASP A 52 1.71 0.91 -15.38
CA ASP A 52 2.43 1.72 -16.36
C ASP A 52 2.41 3.22 -16.05
N THR A 53 1.55 3.67 -15.17
CA THR A 53 1.36 5.08 -14.82
C THR A 53 1.46 5.37 -13.32
N GLN A 54 1.72 4.34 -12.50
CA GLN A 54 1.77 4.48 -11.04
C GLN A 54 2.98 3.72 -10.48
N TYR A 55 3.72 4.36 -9.59
CA TYR A 55 4.98 3.87 -9.08
C TYR A 55 5.04 3.93 -7.56
N LEU A 56 5.92 3.11 -6.98
CA LEU A 56 6.36 3.26 -5.61
C LEU A 56 7.80 3.74 -5.63
N GLU A 57 8.11 4.76 -4.85
CA GLU A 57 9.47 5.25 -4.64
C GLU A 57 9.94 4.89 -3.24
N LEU A 58 11.12 4.28 -3.14
CA LEU A 58 11.76 3.95 -1.88
C LEU A 58 12.95 4.88 -1.68
N PHE A 59 12.88 5.74 -0.67
CA PHE A 59 13.98 6.59 -0.22
C PHE A 59 14.71 5.93 0.93
N PRO A 60 16.05 5.76 0.87
CA PRO A 60 16.85 5.14 1.93
C PRO A 60 16.96 6.03 3.18
N ASP A 61 17.55 5.50 4.24
CA ASP A 61 18.00 6.23 5.43
C ASP A 61 16.86 6.84 6.27
N GLY A 62 15.75 6.10 6.43
CA GLY A 62 14.72 6.42 7.41
C GLY A 62 15.31 6.37 8.84
N VAL A 63 15.02 7.37 9.67
CA VAL A 63 15.57 7.47 11.04
C VAL A 63 14.75 6.71 12.07
N ASP A 64 13.44 6.59 11.83
CA ASP A 64 12.52 5.91 12.75
C ASP A 64 12.55 4.39 12.55
N ASP A 65 12.21 3.64 13.58
CA ASP A 65 12.15 2.18 13.50
C ASP A 65 10.83 1.67 12.94
N THR A 66 9.79 2.52 12.97
CA THR A 66 8.45 2.19 12.46
C THR A 66 7.76 3.42 11.89
N ALA A 67 6.88 3.21 10.92
CA ALA A 67 5.98 4.24 10.41
C ALA A 67 5.05 4.76 11.51
N PRO A 68 4.58 6.03 11.42
CA PRO A 68 3.65 6.60 12.38
C PRO A 68 2.38 5.75 12.56
N GLY A 69 1.90 5.65 13.79
CA GLY A 69 0.68 4.92 14.12
C GLY A 69 -0.56 5.51 13.45
N PRO A 70 -1.70 4.80 13.48
CA PRO A 70 -2.92 5.22 12.77
C PRO A 70 -3.52 6.53 13.27
N ASP A 71 -3.23 6.92 14.52
CA ASP A 71 -3.75 8.15 15.13
C ASP A 71 -2.87 9.37 14.85
N HIS A 72 -1.71 9.20 14.19
CA HIS A 72 -0.83 10.32 13.84
C HIS A 72 -1.30 11.04 12.57
N THR A 73 -1.14 12.34 12.56
CA THR A 73 -1.40 13.15 11.36
C THR A 73 -0.43 12.77 10.25
N GLY A 74 -0.95 12.51 9.05
CA GLY A 74 -0.16 12.11 7.89
C GLY A 74 -0.84 11.02 7.08
N MET A 75 -0.06 10.20 6.40
CA MET A 75 -0.60 9.10 5.63
C MET A 75 -1.10 7.99 6.55
N HIS A 76 -2.42 7.75 6.55
CA HIS A 76 -2.98 6.63 7.31
C HIS A 76 -2.62 5.29 6.69
N HIS A 77 -2.82 5.14 5.38
CA HIS A 77 -2.45 3.97 4.57
C HIS A 77 -2.42 4.38 3.10
N PHE A 78 -1.91 3.52 2.25
CA PHE A 78 -2.22 3.57 0.82
C PHE A 78 -2.96 2.30 0.40
N CYS A 79 -3.80 2.44 -0.63
CA CYS A 79 -4.66 1.37 -1.12
C CYS A 79 -4.23 0.94 -2.51
N LEU A 80 -4.18 -0.38 -2.72
CA LEU A 80 -3.96 -1.02 -4.00
C LEU A 80 -5.25 -1.69 -4.45
N THR A 81 -5.75 -1.33 -5.62
CA THR A 81 -6.88 -2.03 -6.22
C THR A 81 -6.42 -3.34 -6.86
N ILE A 82 -7.19 -4.39 -6.65
CA ILE A 82 -6.91 -5.74 -7.12
C ILE A 82 -8.17 -6.36 -7.74
N ASP A 83 -7.99 -7.37 -8.58
CA ASP A 83 -9.11 -7.99 -9.31
C ASP A 83 -9.85 -9.05 -8.48
N VAL A 84 -9.13 -9.96 -7.82
CA VAL A 84 -9.69 -11.07 -7.04
C VAL A 84 -8.96 -11.15 -5.70
N ILE A 85 -9.65 -10.80 -4.63
CA ILE A 85 -8.99 -10.58 -3.34
C ILE A 85 -8.45 -11.86 -2.72
N GLU A 86 -9.21 -12.97 -2.73
CA GLU A 86 -8.77 -14.24 -2.18
C GLU A 86 -7.48 -14.72 -2.86
N GLN A 87 -7.49 -14.75 -4.19
CA GLN A 87 -6.36 -15.23 -4.96
C GLN A 87 -5.12 -14.34 -4.77
N THR A 88 -5.30 -13.03 -4.74
CA THR A 88 -4.20 -12.08 -4.57
C THR A 88 -3.57 -12.20 -3.20
N VAL A 89 -4.38 -12.24 -2.15
CA VAL A 89 -3.89 -12.36 -0.77
C VAL A 89 -3.19 -13.70 -0.53
N ASP A 90 -3.76 -14.81 -1.03
CA ASP A 90 -3.14 -16.13 -0.93
C ASP A 90 -1.78 -16.18 -1.63
N GLN A 91 -1.66 -15.56 -2.81
CA GLN A 91 -0.38 -15.45 -3.52
C GLN A 91 0.66 -14.63 -2.77
N ILE A 92 0.26 -13.50 -2.17
CA ILE A 92 1.14 -12.66 -1.36
C ILE A 92 1.63 -13.45 -0.14
N VAL A 93 0.74 -14.14 0.58
CA VAL A 93 1.10 -14.97 1.74
C VAL A 93 2.02 -16.11 1.34
N ALA A 94 1.76 -16.78 0.21
CA ALA A 94 2.62 -17.85 -0.30
C ALA A 94 4.05 -17.38 -0.60
N ARG A 95 4.24 -16.08 -0.90
CA ARG A 95 5.56 -15.45 -1.11
C ARG A 95 6.18 -14.87 0.18
N GLY A 96 5.55 -15.09 1.33
CA GLY A 96 6.05 -14.64 2.64
C GLY A 96 5.45 -13.33 3.15
N GLY A 97 4.41 -12.81 2.50
CA GLY A 97 3.63 -11.68 3.02
C GLY A 97 2.89 -12.05 4.30
N ILE A 98 2.88 -11.17 5.27
CA ILE A 98 2.22 -11.39 6.55
C ILE A 98 0.86 -10.67 6.50
N PRO A 99 -0.26 -11.43 6.54
CA PRO A 99 -1.58 -10.80 6.58
C PRO A 99 -1.80 -10.09 7.90
N CYS A 100 -2.55 -9.00 7.86
CA CYS A 100 -2.87 -8.20 9.03
C CYS A 100 -4.39 -7.99 9.17
N ALA A 101 -4.84 -7.72 10.39
CA ALA A 101 -6.21 -7.32 10.66
C ALA A 101 -6.24 -6.16 11.66
N TRP A 102 -7.26 -5.32 11.56
CA TRP A 102 -7.53 -4.28 12.54
C TRP A 102 -8.09 -4.89 13.82
N THR A 103 -7.47 -4.53 14.94
CA THR A 103 -7.92 -4.89 16.28
C THR A 103 -8.09 -3.63 17.12
N THR A 104 -9.05 -3.63 18.03
CA THR A 104 -9.25 -2.53 18.98
C THR A 104 -9.08 -3.06 20.40
N GLU A 105 -8.10 -2.55 21.10
CA GLU A 105 -7.83 -2.87 22.50
C GLU A 105 -7.80 -1.59 23.32
N ASN A 106 -8.57 -1.54 24.40
CA ASN A 106 -8.66 -0.38 25.30
C ASN A 106 -8.96 0.95 24.56
N GLY A 107 -9.78 0.90 23.50
CA GLY A 107 -10.14 2.07 22.70
C GLY A 107 -9.10 2.52 21.68
N THR A 108 -7.97 1.82 21.57
CA THR A 108 -6.94 2.09 20.55
C THR A 108 -7.02 1.04 19.44
N SER A 109 -7.17 1.51 18.20
CA SER A 109 -7.15 0.65 17.01
C SER A 109 -5.74 0.50 16.49
N ALA A 110 -5.36 -0.72 16.12
CA ALA A 110 -4.07 -1.01 15.51
C ALA A 110 -4.21 -2.12 14.47
N LEU A 111 -3.42 -2.05 13.41
CA LEU A 111 -3.27 -3.13 12.45
C LEU A 111 -2.25 -4.13 13.01
N ARG A 112 -2.63 -5.40 13.13
CA ARG A 112 -1.80 -6.45 13.74
C ARG A 112 -1.65 -7.64 12.82
N PRO A 113 -0.48 -8.30 12.79
CA PRO A 113 -0.30 -9.58 12.11
C PRO A 113 -1.29 -10.63 12.60
N VAL A 114 -1.78 -11.46 11.67
CA VAL A 114 -2.67 -12.59 11.92
C VAL A 114 -2.17 -13.84 11.20
N ASP A 115 -2.56 -15.03 11.67
CA ASP A 115 -2.10 -16.30 11.10
C ASP A 115 -2.70 -16.58 9.71
N LYS A 116 -3.86 -16.03 9.43
CA LYS A 116 -4.58 -16.24 8.16
C LYS A 116 -5.12 -14.92 7.64
N PRO A 117 -5.20 -14.76 6.31
CA PRO A 117 -5.84 -13.61 5.71
C PRO A 117 -7.25 -13.36 6.24
N VAL A 118 -7.55 -12.11 6.53
CA VAL A 118 -8.88 -11.66 6.91
C VAL A 118 -9.40 -10.76 5.79
N ILE A 119 -10.50 -11.18 5.18
CA ILE A 119 -11.19 -10.40 4.16
C ILE A 119 -12.49 -9.91 4.77
N THR A 120 -12.74 -8.60 4.68
CA THR A 120 -13.91 -7.95 5.24
C THR A 120 -14.58 -7.08 4.19
N ASP A 121 -15.87 -6.83 4.37
CA ASP A 121 -16.58 -5.82 3.61
C ASP A 121 -16.39 -4.46 4.28
N GLY A 122 -15.92 -3.48 3.51
CA GLY A 122 -15.83 -2.09 3.93
C GLY A 122 -17.21 -1.43 4.02
N LEU A 123 -17.30 -0.34 4.77
CA LEU A 123 -18.54 0.47 4.86
C LEU A 123 -18.94 1.08 3.51
N ASP A 124 -18.03 1.14 2.57
CA ASP A 124 -18.20 1.62 1.21
C ASP A 124 -18.71 0.55 0.22
N GLY A 125 -18.80 -0.71 0.68
CA GLY A 125 -19.25 -1.85 -0.11
C GLY A 125 -18.15 -2.52 -0.92
N ASN A 126 -16.88 -2.19 -0.70
CA ASN A 126 -15.74 -2.88 -1.27
C ASN A 126 -15.25 -3.99 -0.35
N ARG A 127 -14.61 -4.99 -0.92
CA ARG A 127 -13.93 -6.05 -0.15
C ARG A 127 -12.48 -5.64 0.10
N GLN A 128 -12.01 -5.85 1.31
CA GLN A 128 -10.67 -5.40 1.71
C GLN A 128 -9.93 -6.44 2.53
N SER A 129 -8.61 -6.41 2.41
CA SER A 129 -7.65 -7.13 3.26
C SER A 129 -6.43 -6.24 3.51
N TRP A 130 -5.64 -6.55 4.52
CA TRP A 130 -4.61 -5.66 5.01
C TRP A 130 -3.26 -6.34 5.15
N LEU A 131 -2.22 -5.55 4.87
CA LEU A 131 -0.82 -5.91 5.07
C LEU A 131 -0.09 -4.74 5.77
N GLN A 132 1.08 -5.05 6.29
CA GLN A 132 2.09 -4.04 6.63
C GLN A 132 3.38 -4.34 5.89
N ASP A 133 4.07 -3.28 5.46
CA ASP A 133 5.44 -3.41 4.99
C ASP A 133 6.41 -3.60 6.17
N PRO A 134 7.71 -3.87 5.92
CA PRO A 134 8.68 -4.05 6.99
C PRO A 134 8.84 -2.88 7.95
N ASP A 135 8.54 -1.65 7.52
CA ASP A 135 8.61 -0.44 8.35
C ASP A 135 7.26 -0.10 9.02
N GLY A 136 6.23 -0.96 8.85
CA GLY A 136 4.91 -0.78 9.46
C GLY A 136 3.98 0.14 8.70
N ASN A 137 4.32 0.53 7.45
CA ASN A 137 3.37 1.23 6.59
C ASN A 137 2.19 0.31 6.29
N ARG A 138 0.97 0.84 6.44
CA ARG A 138 -0.27 0.08 6.26
C ARG A 138 -0.66 0.08 4.79
N ILE A 139 -0.99 -1.09 4.29
CA ILE A 139 -1.37 -1.33 2.90
C ILE A 139 -2.74 -1.99 2.89
N GLU A 140 -3.68 -1.33 2.24
CA GLU A 140 -4.99 -1.90 1.94
C GLU A 140 -4.96 -2.57 0.57
N LEU A 141 -5.47 -3.78 0.49
CA LEU A 141 -5.80 -4.46 -0.76
C LEU A 141 -7.31 -4.39 -0.93
N MET A 142 -7.79 -3.76 -1.99
CA MET A 142 -9.20 -3.50 -2.21
C MET A 142 -9.69 -4.10 -3.54
N GLU A 143 -10.64 -5.01 -3.46
CA GLU A 143 -11.43 -5.43 -4.61
C GLU A 143 -12.65 -4.52 -4.71
N MET A 144 -12.65 -3.67 -5.74
CA MET A 144 -13.67 -2.64 -5.92
C MET A 144 -14.96 -3.24 -6.49
N ALA A 145 -16.05 -3.16 -5.75
CA ALA A 145 -17.35 -3.58 -6.22
C ALA A 145 -17.94 -2.60 -7.25
N PRO A 146 -18.59 -3.09 -8.32
CA PRO A 146 -19.19 -2.23 -9.35
C PRO A 146 -20.20 -1.22 -8.82
N ASP A 147 -20.87 -1.56 -7.70
CA ASP A 147 -21.90 -0.75 -7.07
C ASP A 147 -21.48 -0.16 -5.71
N CYS A 148 -20.19 -0.10 -5.42
CA CYS A 148 -19.67 0.53 -4.20
C CYS A 148 -20.03 2.02 -4.13
N LEU A 149 -19.94 2.60 -2.94
CA LEU A 149 -20.32 4.00 -2.71
C LEU A 149 -19.48 4.98 -3.56
N GLN A 150 -18.19 4.69 -3.76
CA GLN A 150 -17.33 5.50 -4.62
C GLN A 150 -17.84 5.52 -6.08
N MET A 151 -18.19 4.36 -6.62
CA MET A 151 -18.70 4.27 -8.00
C MET A 151 -20.06 4.95 -8.16
N GLN A 152 -20.92 4.87 -7.15
CA GLN A 152 -22.20 5.60 -7.13
C GLN A 152 -21.95 7.13 -7.09
N ALA A 153 -21.03 7.59 -6.25
CA ALA A 153 -20.68 9.02 -6.15
C ALA A 153 -20.06 9.54 -7.47
N ILE A 154 -19.15 8.78 -8.10
CA ILE A 154 -18.54 9.15 -9.38
C ILE A 154 -19.61 9.28 -10.48
N ARG A 155 -20.58 8.37 -10.54
CA ARG A 155 -21.70 8.47 -11.50
C ARG A 155 -22.48 9.77 -11.29
N LYS A 156 -22.83 10.11 -10.05
CA LYS A 156 -23.52 11.37 -9.74
C LYS A 156 -22.73 12.62 -10.14
N LEU A 157 -21.41 12.61 -9.95
CA LEU A 157 -20.55 13.73 -10.34
C LEU A 157 -20.44 13.90 -11.85
N LYS A 158 -20.58 12.83 -12.63
CA LYS A 158 -20.54 12.90 -14.09
C LYS A 158 -21.86 13.41 -14.71
N ASP A 159 -22.96 13.27 -13.98
CA ASP A 159 -24.29 13.74 -14.40
C ASP A 159 -24.57 15.22 -14.03
N MET A 160 -23.64 15.87 -13.34
CA MET A 160 -23.66 17.31 -13.00
C MET A 160 -22.98 18.17 -14.08
#